data_7d6e6292ed76fbd590edc35693a16ff1
#
_entry.id   7d6e6292ed76fbd590edc35693a16ff1
#
_cell.length_a   1.000
_cell.length_b   1.000
_cell.length_c   1.000
_cell.angle_alpha   90.00
_cell.angle_beta   90.00
_cell.angle_gamma   90.00
#
_symmetry.space_group_name_H-M   'P 1'
#
loop_
_entity.id
_entity.type
_entity.pdbx_description
1 polymer ?
#
loop_
_entity_poly.entity_id
_entity_poly.type
_entity_poly.pdbx_seq_one_letter_code
_entity_poly.pdbx_strand_id
1 'polypeptide(L)'
;GELDSYLIEITSDNRNRTVAEIRSVLTKNHGNMAEAGAVSWQFHNKGLITIEKGKTDEDTLLSLALDAGAEDVKVGEKTFEVITSAHDFDAVKIALVDTKIEPSLAEITYIPQNTIRLEEKGAEQMLKLMEVLDEHDDVQKVHANFDIPEDVMEKVAAATAR
;
A
#
# COMPACT_ATOMS: atom_id res chain seq x y z
N GLY A 1 3.83 -12.90 -16.95
CA GLY A 1 2.96 -12.28 -15.98
C GLY A 1 3.74 -11.51 -14.92
N GLU A 2 3.05 -10.61 -14.28
CA GLU A 2 3.63 -9.86 -13.19
C GLU A 2 3.76 -10.72 -11.95
N LEU A 3 4.87 -10.58 -11.24
CA LEU A 3 5.12 -11.31 -10.01
C LEU A 3 4.65 -10.49 -8.80
N ASP A 4 4.18 -11.20 -7.78
CA ASP A 4 3.89 -10.59 -6.49
C ASP A 4 5.18 -10.03 -5.92
N SER A 5 5.18 -8.76 -5.55
CA SER A 5 6.39 -8.07 -5.10
C SER A 5 6.14 -7.25 -3.86
N TYR A 6 7.17 -7.14 -3.03
CA TYR A 6 7.19 -6.24 -1.88
C TYR A 6 8.34 -5.26 -2.03
N LEU A 7 8.11 -4.04 -1.59
CA LEU A 7 9.16 -3.07 -1.32
C LEU A 7 9.22 -2.89 0.19
N ILE A 8 10.36 -3.20 0.78
CA ILE A 8 10.53 -3.20 2.24
C ILE A 8 11.47 -2.07 2.64
N GLU A 9 10.96 -1.12 3.43
CA GLU A 9 11.77 -0.04 3.96
C GLU A 9 12.35 -0.47 5.31
N ILE A 10 13.67 -0.42 5.42
CA ILE A 10 14.37 -0.83 6.63
C ILE A 10 15.20 0.31 7.19
N THR A 11 15.34 0.33 8.53
CA THR A 11 16.31 1.17 9.23
C THR A 11 17.09 0.24 10.14
N SER A 12 18.40 0.18 9.99
CA SER A 12 19.22 -0.78 10.72
C SER A 12 20.59 -0.20 11.06
N ASP A 13 21.08 -0.57 12.24
CA ASP A 13 22.46 -0.30 12.67
C ASP A 13 23.45 -1.30 12.06
N ASN A 14 22.92 -2.40 11.51
CA ASN A 14 23.73 -3.42 10.84
C ASN A 14 22.97 -3.94 9.61
N ARG A 15 23.19 -3.28 8.49
CA ARG A 15 22.48 -3.56 7.24
C ARG A 15 22.69 -5.01 6.77
N ASN A 16 23.90 -5.52 6.88
CA ASN A 16 24.20 -6.89 6.44
C ASN A 16 23.43 -7.92 7.24
N ARG A 17 23.32 -7.73 8.55
CA ARG A 17 22.54 -8.61 9.42
C ARG A 17 21.05 -8.56 9.04
N THR A 18 20.50 -7.36 8.90
CA THR A 18 19.09 -7.18 8.57
C THR A 18 18.74 -7.81 7.24
N VAL A 19 19.56 -7.59 6.22
CA VAL A 19 19.36 -8.18 4.89
C VAL A 19 19.37 -9.70 4.97
N ALA A 20 20.31 -10.28 5.72
CA ALA A 20 20.38 -11.74 5.88
C ALA A 20 19.14 -12.30 6.59
N GLU A 21 18.66 -11.61 7.63
CA GLU A 21 17.47 -12.02 8.36
C GLU A 21 16.22 -11.97 7.49
N ILE A 22 16.06 -10.89 6.71
CA ILE A 22 14.92 -10.73 5.80
C ILE A 22 14.98 -11.79 4.70
N ARG A 23 16.15 -12.06 4.14
CA ARG A 23 16.33 -13.11 3.14
C ARG A 23 15.90 -14.47 3.70
N SER A 24 16.26 -14.76 4.95
CA SER A 24 15.84 -15.99 5.62
C SER A 24 14.32 -16.09 5.76
N VAL A 25 13.68 -14.99 6.16
CA VAL A 25 12.22 -14.94 6.29
C VAL A 25 11.56 -15.21 4.93
N LEU A 26 12.04 -14.56 3.88
CA LEU A 26 11.49 -14.74 2.53
C LEU A 26 11.66 -16.19 2.06
N THR A 27 12.83 -16.78 2.24
CA THR A 27 13.11 -18.16 1.84
C THR A 27 12.19 -19.14 2.56
N LYS A 28 11.99 -18.97 3.86
CA LYS A 28 11.10 -19.83 4.65
C LYS A 28 9.64 -19.72 4.22
N ASN A 29 9.26 -18.61 3.61
CA ASN A 29 7.89 -18.36 3.15
C ASN A 29 7.78 -18.43 1.62
N HIS A 30 8.68 -19.18 0.99
CA HIS A 30 8.66 -19.44 -0.46
C HIS A 30 8.91 -18.22 -1.34
N GLY A 31 9.53 -17.19 -0.78
CA GLY A 31 9.90 -15.99 -1.52
C GLY A 31 11.38 -15.89 -1.82
N ASN A 32 11.76 -14.87 -2.56
CA ASN A 32 13.15 -14.57 -2.90
C ASN A 32 13.42 -13.09 -2.71
N MET A 33 14.62 -12.77 -2.26
CA MET A 33 15.07 -11.39 -2.28
C MET A 33 15.66 -11.06 -3.64
N ALA A 34 15.10 -10.08 -4.32
CA ALA A 34 15.64 -9.59 -5.58
C ALA A 34 16.84 -8.66 -5.32
N GLU A 35 17.65 -8.46 -6.35
CA GLU A 35 18.75 -7.49 -6.27
C GLU A 35 18.19 -6.07 -6.10
N ALA A 36 18.99 -5.21 -5.50
CA ALA A 36 18.61 -3.81 -5.28
C ALA A 36 18.17 -3.16 -6.59
N GLY A 37 17.00 -2.57 -6.57
CA GLY A 37 16.42 -1.91 -7.74
C GLY A 37 15.65 -2.81 -8.69
N ALA A 38 15.71 -4.14 -8.54
CA ALA A 38 15.04 -5.07 -9.45
C ALA A 38 13.52 -4.90 -9.50
N VAL A 39 12.89 -4.53 -8.38
CA VAL A 39 11.44 -4.31 -8.32
C VAL A 39 11.06 -2.89 -7.93
N SER A 40 12.03 -2.06 -7.54
CA SER A 40 11.75 -0.70 -7.08
C SER A 40 11.09 0.17 -8.15
N TRP A 41 11.34 -0.10 -9.44
CA TRP A 41 10.73 0.63 -10.54
C TRP A 41 9.20 0.44 -10.60
N GLN A 42 8.70 -0.60 -9.97
CA GLN A 42 7.25 -0.88 -9.91
C GLN A 42 6.53 -0.03 -8.85
N PHE A 43 7.28 0.60 -7.96
CA PHE A 43 6.72 1.41 -6.88
C PHE A 43 7.12 2.86 -7.03
N HIS A 44 6.14 3.75 -7.00
CA HIS A 44 6.36 5.18 -7.17
C HIS A 44 6.05 5.92 -5.87
N ASN A 45 6.90 6.88 -5.54
CA ASN A 45 6.68 7.73 -4.36
C ASN A 45 5.60 8.75 -4.68
N LYS A 46 4.42 8.56 -4.10
CA LYS A 46 3.21 9.36 -4.39
C LYS A 46 2.53 9.80 -3.10
N GLY A 47 1.67 10.79 -3.23
CA GLY A 47 0.73 11.13 -2.16
C GLY A 47 -0.47 10.21 -2.21
N LEU A 48 -0.89 9.72 -1.05
CA LEU A 48 -2.09 8.91 -0.89
C LEU A 48 -2.99 9.57 0.15
N ILE A 49 -4.23 9.87 -0.24
CA ILE A 49 -5.23 10.44 0.66
C ILE A 49 -6.44 9.53 0.62
N THR A 50 -6.77 8.93 1.75
CA THR A 50 -7.91 8.02 1.87
C THR A 50 -9.07 8.74 2.54
N ILE A 51 -10.25 8.66 1.93
CA ILE A 51 -11.46 9.34 2.42
C ILE A 51 -12.58 8.31 2.52
N GLU A 52 -13.24 8.26 3.66
CA GLU A 52 -14.39 7.38 3.85
C GLU A 52 -15.56 7.84 2.97
N LYS A 53 -16.26 6.92 2.35
CA LYS A 53 -17.35 7.22 1.42
C LYS A 53 -18.47 8.07 2.02
N GLY A 54 -18.70 7.94 3.31
CA GLY A 54 -19.72 8.74 4.00
C GLY A 54 -19.42 10.22 4.08
N LYS A 55 -18.19 10.66 3.77
CA LYS A 55 -17.78 12.06 3.88
C LYS A 55 -18.13 12.90 2.66
N THR A 56 -18.22 12.28 1.49
CA THR A 56 -18.53 12.98 0.23
C THR A 56 -19.02 12.00 -0.82
N ASP A 57 -19.53 12.51 -1.92
CA ASP A 57 -19.86 11.66 -3.07
C ASP A 57 -18.72 11.62 -4.09
N GLU A 58 -18.74 10.63 -4.96
CA GLU A 58 -17.69 10.41 -5.95
C GLU A 58 -17.49 11.60 -6.89
N ASP A 59 -18.57 12.13 -7.44
CA ASP A 59 -18.50 13.21 -8.42
C ASP A 59 -17.90 14.49 -7.81
N THR A 60 -18.31 14.85 -6.60
CA THR A 60 -17.80 16.02 -5.89
C THR A 60 -16.32 15.84 -5.59
N LEU A 61 -15.94 14.67 -5.10
CA LEU A 61 -14.54 14.39 -4.77
C LEU A 61 -13.67 14.38 -6.02
N LEU A 62 -14.14 13.76 -7.10
CA LEU A 62 -13.40 13.67 -8.35
C LEU A 62 -13.10 15.06 -8.91
N SER A 63 -14.13 15.92 -9.01
CA SER A 63 -13.95 17.29 -9.47
C SER A 63 -12.98 18.07 -8.62
N LEU A 64 -13.18 18.04 -7.29
CA LEU A 64 -12.35 18.80 -6.36
C LEU A 64 -10.90 18.35 -6.38
N ALA A 65 -10.68 17.05 -6.34
CA ALA A 65 -9.33 16.48 -6.32
C ALA A 65 -8.56 16.77 -7.61
N LEU A 66 -9.19 16.53 -8.75
CA LEU A 66 -8.55 16.78 -10.04
C LEU A 66 -8.25 18.26 -10.26
N ASP A 67 -9.16 19.14 -9.89
CA ASP A 67 -8.93 20.58 -9.97
C ASP A 67 -7.77 21.03 -9.08
N ALA A 68 -7.56 20.37 -7.95
CA ALA A 68 -6.48 20.69 -7.04
C ALA A 68 -5.13 20.11 -7.45
N GLY A 69 -5.09 19.22 -8.44
CA GLY A 69 -3.85 18.66 -8.96
C GLY A 69 -3.66 17.16 -8.75
N ALA A 70 -4.69 16.44 -8.31
CA ALA A 70 -4.60 14.99 -8.15
C ALA A 70 -4.42 14.29 -9.49
N GLU A 71 -3.67 13.18 -9.48
CA GLU A 71 -3.46 12.38 -10.68
C GLU A 71 -4.61 11.41 -10.93
N ASP A 72 -5.21 10.88 -9.88
CA ASP A 72 -6.25 9.87 -10.00
C ASP A 72 -7.10 9.80 -8.72
N VAL A 73 -8.31 9.30 -8.85
CA VAL A 73 -9.19 8.98 -7.72
C VAL A 73 -9.70 7.56 -7.94
N LYS A 74 -9.38 6.68 -7.00
CA LYS A 74 -9.84 5.28 -7.06
C LYS A 74 -11.01 5.08 -6.10
N VAL A 75 -11.99 4.33 -6.55
CA VAL A 75 -13.19 4.04 -5.76
C VAL A 75 -13.11 2.61 -5.23
N GLY A 76 -12.98 2.48 -3.92
CA GLY A 76 -13.04 1.18 -3.25
C GLY A 76 -14.45 0.90 -2.72
N GLU A 77 -14.61 -0.14 -1.94
CA GLU A 77 -15.90 -0.49 -1.36
C GLU A 77 -16.33 0.47 -0.25
N LYS A 78 -15.41 0.86 0.62
CA LYS A 78 -15.70 1.70 1.79
C LYS A 78 -15.02 3.05 1.74
N THR A 79 -14.02 3.23 0.88
CA THR A 79 -13.23 4.44 0.83
C THR A 79 -12.96 4.88 -0.60
N PHE A 80 -12.61 6.15 -0.73
CA PHE A 80 -11.99 6.71 -1.93
C PHE A 80 -10.52 6.88 -1.68
N GLU A 81 -9.69 6.61 -2.68
CA GLU A 81 -8.25 6.86 -2.60
C GLU A 81 -7.86 7.91 -3.63
N VAL A 82 -7.36 9.06 -3.16
CA VAL A 82 -6.86 10.12 -4.02
C VAL A 82 -5.36 9.99 -4.15
N ILE A 83 -4.88 9.86 -5.37
CA ILE A 83 -3.47 9.70 -5.68
C ILE A 83 -2.93 11.01 -6.24
N THR A 84 -1.83 11.49 -5.70
CA THR A 84 -1.17 12.72 -6.13
C THR A 84 0.31 12.49 -6.38
N SER A 85 0.96 13.42 -7.09
CA SER A 85 2.42 13.47 -7.04
C SER A 85 2.85 13.90 -5.63
N ALA A 86 4.09 13.59 -5.26
CA ALA A 86 4.64 14.07 -3.98
C ALA A 86 4.65 15.60 -3.94
N HIS A 87 4.85 16.24 -5.08
CA HIS A 87 4.88 17.70 -5.21
C HIS A 87 3.51 18.33 -4.94
N ASP A 88 2.43 17.75 -5.44
CA ASP A 88 1.08 18.31 -5.34
C ASP A 88 0.30 17.82 -4.13
N PHE A 89 0.88 16.95 -3.31
CA PHE A 89 0.22 16.33 -2.16
C PHE A 89 -0.39 17.36 -1.20
N ASP A 90 0.41 18.32 -0.78
CA ASP A 90 -0.07 19.33 0.18
C ASP A 90 -1.22 20.18 -0.38
N ALA A 91 -1.12 20.57 -1.65
CA ALA A 91 -2.17 21.38 -2.29
C ALA A 91 -3.49 20.62 -2.35
N VAL A 92 -3.48 19.35 -2.71
CA VAL A 92 -4.68 18.51 -2.77
C VAL A 92 -5.26 18.31 -1.36
N LYS A 93 -4.40 18.00 -0.39
CA LYS A 93 -4.81 17.82 1.01
C LYS A 93 -5.49 19.06 1.55
N ILE A 94 -4.90 20.24 1.34
CA ILE A 94 -5.45 21.53 1.79
C ILE A 94 -6.81 21.77 1.15
N ALA A 95 -6.95 21.53 -0.15
CA ALA A 95 -8.21 21.72 -0.86
C ALA A 95 -9.33 20.86 -0.26
N LEU A 96 -9.02 19.62 0.10
CA LEU A 96 -9.99 18.72 0.72
C LEU A 96 -10.38 19.18 2.12
N VAL A 97 -9.42 19.54 2.94
CA VAL A 97 -9.65 20.02 4.32
C VAL A 97 -10.45 21.32 4.31
N ASP A 98 -10.13 22.25 3.41
CA ASP A 98 -10.84 23.52 3.28
C ASP A 98 -12.31 23.32 2.87
N THR A 99 -12.62 22.24 2.16
CA THR A 99 -13.99 21.89 1.79
C THR A 99 -14.64 20.99 2.85
N LYS A 100 -14.00 20.83 4.00
CA LYS A 100 -14.48 20.05 5.15
C LYS A 100 -14.58 18.54 4.88
N ILE A 101 -13.78 18.06 3.95
CA ILE A 101 -13.63 16.62 3.68
C ILE A 101 -12.37 16.17 4.41
N GLU A 102 -12.55 15.57 5.59
CA GLU A 102 -11.41 15.12 6.40
C GLU A 102 -10.94 13.72 5.93
N PRO A 103 -9.65 13.59 5.56
CA PRO A 103 -9.12 12.29 5.21
C PRO A 103 -8.99 11.39 6.45
N SER A 104 -9.20 10.10 6.27
CA SER A 104 -8.88 9.12 7.31
C SER A 104 -7.39 8.80 7.31
N LEU A 105 -6.72 9.01 6.16
CA LEU A 105 -5.28 8.85 6.00
C LEU A 105 -4.79 9.84 4.95
N ALA A 106 -3.65 10.46 5.21
CA ALA A 106 -2.97 11.31 4.22
C ALA A 106 -1.46 11.18 4.43
N GLU A 107 -0.78 10.60 3.46
CA GLU A 107 0.68 10.37 3.57
C GLU A 107 1.33 10.32 2.19
N ILE A 108 2.64 10.54 2.18
CA ILE A 108 3.46 10.28 1.00
C ILE A 108 4.04 8.88 1.19
N THR A 109 3.79 8.00 0.25
CA THR A 109 4.16 6.58 0.37
C THR A 109 4.54 6.01 -0.99
N TYR A 110 4.98 4.76 -1.01
CA TYR A 110 5.25 4.06 -2.26
C TYR A 110 4.00 3.33 -2.72
N ILE A 111 3.60 3.57 -3.97
CA ILE A 111 2.41 3.00 -4.56
C ILE A 111 2.82 2.17 -5.77
N PRO A 112 2.36 0.92 -5.90
CA PRO A 112 2.70 0.10 -7.05
C PRO A 112 2.12 0.67 -8.34
N GLN A 113 2.87 0.58 -9.41
CA GLN A 113 2.44 1.02 -10.73
C GLN A 113 1.23 0.23 -11.21
N ASN A 114 1.24 -1.07 -10.97
CA ASN A 114 0.13 -1.97 -11.28
C ASN A 114 -0.16 -2.84 -10.07
N THR A 115 -1.42 -3.21 -9.89
CA THR A 115 -1.88 -4.00 -8.78
C THR A 115 -2.29 -5.39 -9.25
N ILE A 116 -1.88 -6.41 -8.52
CA ILE A 116 -2.23 -7.81 -8.78
C ILE A 116 -3.32 -8.21 -7.79
N ARG A 117 -4.44 -8.70 -8.31
CA ARG A 117 -5.54 -9.19 -7.47
C ARG A 117 -5.22 -10.62 -7.01
N LEU A 118 -5.34 -10.87 -5.71
CA LEU A 118 -5.08 -12.19 -5.14
C LEU A 118 -6.37 -12.90 -4.75
N GLU A 119 -6.40 -14.20 -5.04
CA GLU A 119 -7.44 -15.10 -4.58
C GLU A 119 -7.15 -15.55 -3.13
N GLU A 120 -8.10 -16.19 -2.48
CA GLU A 120 -8.05 -16.57 -1.07
C GLU A 120 -6.73 -17.26 -0.66
N LYS A 121 -6.30 -18.27 -1.40
CA LYS A 121 -5.10 -19.03 -1.06
C LYS A 121 -3.83 -18.20 -1.20
N GLY A 122 -3.72 -17.46 -2.27
CA GLY A 122 -2.58 -16.55 -2.49
C GLY A 122 -2.57 -15.43 -1.47
N ALA A 123 -3.75 -14.87 -1.17
CA ALA A 123 -3.89 -13.82 -0.18
C ALA A 123 -3.43 -14.26 1.21
N GLU A 124 -3.80 -15.47 1.63
CA GLU A 124 -3.40 -16.01 2.93
C GLU A 124 -1.88 -16.09 3.06
N GLN A 125 -1.20 -16.61 2.04
CA GLN A 125 0.25 -16.73 2.03
C GLN A 125 0.93 -15.36 2.07
N MET A 126 0.45 -14.43 1.25
CA MET A 126 1.05 -13.10 1.15
C MET A 126 0.81 -12.25 2.40
N LEU A 127 -0.38 -12.34 2.99
CA LEU A 127 -0.68 -11.64 4.24
C LEU A 127 0.16 -12.16 5.39
N LYS A 128 0.38 -13.46 5.45
CA LYS A 128 1.23 -14.07 6.48
C LYS A 128 2.67 -13.59 6.34
N LEU A 129 3.20 -13.58 5.14
CA LEU A 129 4.55 -13.08 4.89
C LEU A 129 4.67 -11.61 5.26
N MET A 130 3.69 -10.80 4.88
CA MET A 130 3.66 -9.38 5.21
C MET A 130 3.67 -9.16 6.72
N GLU A 131 2.89 -9.94 7.47
CA GLU A 131 2.84 -9.88 8.92
C GLU A 131 4.20 -10.23 9.55
N VAL A 132 4.84 -11.29 9.08
CA VAL A 132 6.16 -11.70 9.59
C VAL A 132 7.21 -10.64 9.29
N LEU A 133 7.18 -10.04 8.09
CA LEU A 133 8.09 -8.95 7.75
C LEU A 133 7.86 -7.72 8.63
N ASP A 134 6.59 -7.37 8.84
CA ASP A 134 6.23 -6.18 9.62
C ASP A 134 6.60 -6.32 11.10
N GLU A 135 6.67 -7.53 11.62
CA GLU A 135 7.10 -7.81 12.99
C GLU A 135 8.60 -7.65 13.19
N HIS A 136 9.40 -7.62 12.12
CA HIS A 136 10.85 -7.45 12.24
C HIS A 136 11.18 -6.04 12.74
N ASP A 137 12.02 -5.95 13.77
CA ASP A 137 12.35 -4.68 14.43
C ASP A 137 12.92 -3.61 13.48
N ASP A 138 13.69 -4.03 12.48
CA ASP A 138 14.35 -3.13 11.55
C ASP A 138 13.46 -2.75 10.36
N VAL A 139 12.30 -3.38 10.22
CA VAL A 139 11.36 -3.07 9.13
C VAL A 139 10.48 -1.91 9.54
N GLN A 140 10.53 -0.82 8.78
CA GLN A 140 9.71 0.37 9.02
C GLN A 140 8.36 0.25 8.33
N LYS A 141 8.34 -0.24 7.09
CA LYS A 141 7.13 -0.34 6.31
C LYS A 141 7.30 -1.38 5.21
N VAL A 142 6.21 -2.07 4.89
CA VAL A 142 6.16 -3.04 3.80
C VAL A 142 5.13 -2.55 2.78
N HIS A 143 5.55 -2.41 1.54
CA HIS A 143 4.67 -2.05 0.43
C HIS A 143 4.50 -3.26 -0.48
N ALA A 144 3.29 -3.47 -0.95
CA ALA A 144 2.97 -4.64 -1.77
C ALA A 144 2.29 -4.21 -3.07
N ASN A 145 2.51 -4.97 -4.13
CA ASN A 145 1.86 -4.71 -5.43
C ASN A 145 0.59 -5.53 -5.63
N PHE A 146 0.08 -6.15 -4.60
CA PHE A 146 -1.15 -6.93 -4.71
C PHE A 146 -2.30 -6.25 -4.00
N ASP A 147 -3.51 -6.52 -4.50
CA ASP A 147 -4.76 -6.10 -3.90
C ASP A 147 -5.55 -7.33 -3.48
N ILE A 148 -6.09 -7.28 -2.26
CA ILE A 148 -6.89 -8.36 -1.71
C ILE A 148 -8.30 -7.83 -1.53
N PRO A 149 -9.29 -8.38 -2.25
CA PRO A 149 -10.68 -7.98 -2.07
C PRO A 149 -11.12 -8.15 -0.61
N GLU A 150 -12.00 -7.28 -0.16
CA GLU A 150 -12.45 -7.27 1.23
C GLU A 150 -13.07 -8.59 1.66
N ASP A 151 -13.88 -9.21 0.79
CA ASP A 151 -14.49 -10.50 1.08
C ASP A 151 -13.43 -11.60 1.28
N VAL A 152 -12.33 -11.56 0.51
CA VAL A 152 -11.22 -12.49 0.67
C VAL A 152 -10.49 -12.24 1.98
N MET A 153 -10.28 -10.98 2.35
CA MET A 153 -9.65 -10.63 3.63
C MET A 153 -10.47 -11.13 4.82
N GLU A 154 -11.80 -11.00 4.75
CA GLU A 154 -12.69 -11.51 5.79
C GLU A 154 -12.59 -13.03 5.94
N LYS A 155 -12.52 -13.76 4.83
CA LYS A 155 -12.35 -15.21 4.84
C LYS A 155 -11.03 -15.64 5.45
N VAL A 156 -9.94 -14.94 5.11
CA VAL A 156 -8.61 -15.22 5.66
C VAL A 156 -8.60 -14.94 7.15
N ALA A 157 -9.16 -13.81 7.59
CA ALA A 157 -9.25 -13.46 9.00
C ALA A 157 -10.05 -14.51 9.79
N ALA A 158 -11.17 -14.98 9.25
CA ALA A 158 -11.97 -16.01 9.88
C ALA A 158 -11.19 -17.34 10.00
N ALA A 159 -10.41 -17.70 8.98
CA ALA A 159 -9.60 -18.91 9.01
C ALA A 159 -8.48 -18.83 10.03
N THR A 160 -7.87 -17.66 10.22
CA THR A 160 -6.76 -17.46 11.16
C THR A 160 -7.21 -17.25 12.60
N ALA A 161 -8.48 -16.92 12.83
CA ALA A 161 -9.04 -16.69 14.15
C ALA A 161 -9.34 -17.99 14.93
N ARG A 162 -9.14 -19.15 14.32
CA ARG A 162 -9.39 -20.47 14.92
C ARG A 162 -8.24 -20.92 15.79
#